data_1d6eb3436247715ae7e28a6196dfe89b
#
_entry.id   1d6eb3436247715ae7e28a6196dfe89b
#
_cell.length_a   1.000
_cell.length_b   1.000
_cell.length_c   1.000
_cell.angle_alpha   90.00
_cell.angle_beta   90.00
_cell.angle_gamma   90.00
#
_symmetry.space_group_name_H-M   'P 1'
#
loop_
_entity.id
_entity.type
_entity.pdbx_description
1 polymer ?
#
loop_
_entity_poly.entity_id
_entity_poly.type
_entity_poly.pdbx_seq_one_letter_code
_entity_poly.pdbx_strand_id
1 'polypeptide(L)'
;MKQLFLVFILFGAFIANAQDKINQLDDKGNRHGLWRGTHKESNRIRYEGTFNHGKETGVFKYFDDTKSATIIATRDFSKGDGSCYANFYDQKGNKVSEGKLVNKLPEGAWKYYHFESKQLMSQEFYKSGKLEGTRKVFYKDGTIAEETNYKSGIKEGNSKTYSEKGQLIDSHIYKNGQYDGIASYYDGLGNKIYEGNYVNGKRVGSWKFFEKNKVIKEVKAAKFGQELIKYEQRNAEEVTKT
;
A
#
# COMPACT_ATOMS: atom_id res chain seq x y z
N MET A 1 20.44 -3.02 86.94
CA MET A 1 20.88 -3.10 85.50
C MET A 1 19.82 -3.92 84.79
N LYS A 2 18.97 -3.26 83.95
CA LYS A 2 17.95 -3.92 83.14
C LYS A 2 18.51 -4.05 81.72
N GLN A 3 18.71 -5.27 81.27
CA GLN A 3 19.09 -5.55 79.91
C GLN A 3 17.86 -5.50 79.03
N LEU A 4 17.89 -4.64 77.99
CA LEU A 4 16.85 -4.51 76.98
C LEU A 4 17.26 -5.40 75.80
N PHE A 5 16.46 -6.49 75.60
CA PHE A 5 16.62 -7.34 74.37
C PHE A 5 15.88 -6.70 73.23
N LEU A 6 16.66 -6.25 72.21
CA LEU A 6 16.14 -5.73 70.95
C LEU A 6 15.92 -6.93 70.01
N VAL A 7 14.68 -7.29 69.75
CA VAL A 7 14.31 -8.31 68.75
C VAL A 7 14.25 -7.65 67.38
N PHE A 8 15.25 -7.90 66.53
CA PHE A 8 15.21 -7.55 65.12
C PHE A 8 14.31 -8.53 64.37
N ILE A 9 13.11 -8.09 63.99
CA ILE A 9 12.25 -8.81 63.04
C ILE A 9 12.73 -8.47 61.62
N LEU A 10 13.47 -9.39 61.00
CA LEU A 10 13.79 -9.34 59.58
C LEU A 10 12.54 -9.62 58.74
N PHE A 11 11.90 -8.55 58.23
CA PHE A 11 10.89 -8.69 57.19
C PHE A 11 11.62 -9.04 55.88
N GLY A 12 11.69 -10.33 55.58
CA GLY A 12 12.09 -10.82 54.27
C GLY A 12 11.00 -10.46 53.26
N ALA A 13 11.25 -9.41 52.46
CA ALA A 13 10.43 -9.12 51.28
C ALA A 13 10.63 -10.26 50.28
N PHE A 14 9.71 -11.20 50.23
CA PHE A 14 9.59 -12.12 49.08
C PHE A 14 9.19 -11.29 47.86
N ILE A 15 10.17 -10.90 47.04
CA ILE A 15 9.90 -10.47 45.70
C ILE A 15 9.48 -11.73 44.96
N ALA A 16 8.19 -12.00 44.91
CA ALA A 16 7.63 -12.98 44.00
C ALA A 16 7.87 -12.44 42.57
N ASN A 17 8.89 -12.96 41.89
CA ASN A 17 8.98 -12.84 40.45
C ASN A 17 7.73 -13.52 39.89
N ALA A 18 6.69 -12.76 39.63
CA ALA A 18 5.57 -13.20 38.82
C ALA A 18 6.10 -13.40 37.41
N GLN A 19 6.60 -14.59 37.13
CA GLN A 19 6.92 -15.01 35.78
C GLN A 19 5.59 -15.02 35.04
N ASP A 20 5.40 -14.02 34.10
CA ASP A 20 4.17 -13.93 33.35
C ASP A 20 3.86 -15.28 32.70
N LYS A 21 2.79 -15.93 33.17
CA LYS A 21 2.35 -17.22 32.65
C LYS A 21 1.90 -16.99 31.21
N ILE A 22 2.68 -17.48 30.23
CA ILE A 22 2.33 -17.41 28.81
C ILE A 22 1.43 -18.59 28.42
N ASN A 23 0.63 -18.40 27.33
CA ASN A 23 -0.19 -19.44 26.73
C ASN A 23 -1.23 -20.05 27.68
N GLN A 24 -1.86 -19.22 28.51
CA GLN A 24 -2.89 -19.64 29.44
C GLN A 24 -4.28 -19.63 28.77
N LEU A 25 -5.15 -20.55 29.23
CA LEU A 25 -6.56 -20.55 28.89
C LEU A 25 -7.37 -20.02 30.07
N ASP A 26 -8.50 -19.39 29.80
CA ASP A 26 -9.51 -19.05 30.80
C ASP A 26 -10.35 -20.28 31.19
N ASP A 27 -11.26 -20.12 32.16
CA ASP A 27 -12.12 -21.20 32.68
C ASP A 27 -13.04 -21.81 31.58
N LYS A 28 -13.20 -21.14 30.45
CA LYS A 28 -13.99 -21.59 29.29
C LYS A 28 -13.14 -22.19 28.19
N GLY A 29 -11.82 -22.32 28.40
CA GLY A 29 -10.89 -22.85 27.41
C GLY A 29 -10.49 -21.84 26.31
N ASN A 30 -10.78 -20.54 26.47
CA ASN A 30 -10.35 -19.52 25.52
C ASN A 30 -8.94 -19.01 25.87
N ARG A 31 -8.19 -18.56 24.85
CA ARG A 31 -6.89 -17.91 25.06
C ARG A 31 -7.07 -16.67 25.94
N HIS A 32 -6.24 -16.53 26.98
CA HIS A 32 -6.25 -15.39 27.89
C HIS A 32 -4.84 -15.01 28.31
N GLY A 33 -4.57 -13.69 28.46
CA GLY A 33 -3.24 -13.20 28.81
C GLY A 33 -2.26 -13.21 27.64
N LEU A 34 -0.96 -13.20 27.94
CA LEU A 34 0.12 -13.20 26.97
C LEU A 34 0.25 -14.55 26.26
N TRP A 35 0.32 -14.50 24.93
CA TRP A 35 0.46 -15.68 24.09
C TRP A 35 1.64 -15.55 23.14
N ARG A 36 2.37 -16.66 22.98
CA ARG A 36 3.43 -16.84 21.99
C ARG A 36 3.13 -18.07 21.17
N GLY A 37 3.07 -17.89 19.85
CA GLY A 37 3.02 -19.00 18.89
C GLY A 37 4.38 -19.20 18.25
N THR A 38 4.65 -20.41 17.78
CA THR A 38 5.92 -20.77 17.12
C THR A 38 5.71 -21.19 15.67
N HIS A 39 6.76 -21.13 14.88
CA HIS A 39 6.86 -21.77 13.58
C HIS A 39 6.91 -23.29 13.77
N LYS A 40 6.19 -24.03 12.93
CA LYS A 40 5.96 -25.48 13.11
C LYS A 40 7.24 -26.32 13.04
N GLU A 41 8.16 -25.94 12.15
CA GLU A 41 9.37 -26.74 11.89
C GLU A 41 10.55 -26.28 12.75
N SER A 42 10.77 -24.99 12.87
CA SER A 42 11.92 -24.42 13.57
C SER A 42 11.71 -24.22 15.06
N ASN A 43 10.44 -24.25 15.54
CA ASN A 43 10.03 -23.88 16.89
C ASN A 43 10.41 -22.45 17.31
N ARG A 44 10.86 -21.60 16.37
CA ARG A 44 11.13 -20.18 16.64
C ARG A 44 9.85 -19.43 16.83
N ILE A 45 9.91 -18.32 17.58
CA ILE A 45 8.74 -17.44 17.78
C ILE A 45 8.19 -16.97 16.43
N ARG A 46 6.88 -17.12 16.24
CA ARG A 46 6.13 -16.66 15.08
C ARG A 46 5.28 -15.44 15.38
N TYR A 47 4.68 -15.38 16.56
CA TYR A 47 3.93 -14.21 17.03
C TYR A 47 3.92 -14.12 18.54
N GLU A 48 3.72 -12.90 19.02
CA GLU A 48 3.45 -12.57 20.41
C GLU A 48 2.32 -11.54 20.50
N GLY A 49 1.40 -11.72 21.44
CA GLY A 49 0.31 -10.79 21.65
C GLY A 49 -0.58 -11.21 22.81
N THR A 50 -1.51 -10.35 23.21
CA THR A 50 -2.40 -10.57 24.35
C THR A 50 -3.80 -10.92 23.86
N PHE A 51 -4.37 -11.96 24.45
CA PHE A 51 -5.76 -12.33 24.25
C PHE A 51 -6.59 -11.97 25.50
N ASN A 52 -7.81 -11.51 25.28
CA ASN A 52 -8.82 -11.33 26.32
C ASN A 52 -10.02 -12.22 25.96
N HIS A 53 -10.17 -13.35 26.68
CA HIS A 53 -11.22 -14.34 26.46
C HIS A 53 -11.39 -14.73 24.98
N GLY A 54 -10.30 -15.13 24.34
CA GLY A 54 -10.25 -15.58 22.95
C GLY A 54 -10.14 -14.47 21.91
N LYS A 55 -10.29 -13.20 22.29
CA LYS A 55 -10.18 -12.05 21.38
C LYS A 55 -8.80 -11.42 21.45
N GLU A 56 -8.22 -11.11 20.29
CA GLU A 56 -6.96 -10.36 20.19
C GLU A 56 -7.16 -8.93 20.75
N THR A 57 -6.21 -8.45 21.58
CA THR A 57 -6.24 -7.10 22.15
C THR A 57 -4.83 -6.51 22.19
N GLY A 58 -4.73 -5.18 22.15
CA GLY A 58 -3.44 -4.49 22.10
C GLY A 58 -2.63 -4.82 20.86
N VAL A 59 -1.31 -4.77 20.96
CA VAL A 59 -0.41 -4.95 19.82
C VAL A 59 0.10 -6.38 19.74
N PHE A 60 -0.17 -7.04 18.62
CA PHE A 60 0.45 -8.29 18.21
C PHE A 60 1.69 -8.02 17.38
N LYS A 61 2.77 -8.74 17.66
CA LYS A 61 4.01 -8.75 16.88
C LYS A 61 4.14 -10.09 16.16
N TYR A 62 4.53 -10.04 14.89
CA TYR A 62 4.78 -11.22 14.05
C TYR A 62 6.24 -11.21 13.62
N PHE A 63 6.86 -12.37 13.68
CA PHE A 63 8.30 -12.55 13.45
C PHE A 63 8.56 -13.46 12.26
N ASP A 64 9.65 -13.23 11.56
CA ASP A 64 10.13 -14.13 10.52
C ASP A 64 10.72 -15.43 11.14
N ASP A 65 10.95 -16.44 10.29
CA ASP A 65 11.56 -17.71 10.72
C ASP A 65 13.08 -17.69 10.61
N THR A 66 13.73 -16.64 11.15
CA THR A 66 15.19 -16.52 11.25
C THR A 66 15.66 -16.61 12.70
N LYS A 67 16.97 -16.77 12.93
CA LYS A 67 17.54 -16.77 14.28
C LYS A 67 17.39 -15.42 14.99
N SER A 68 17.36 -14.32 14.21
CA SER A 68 17.18 -12.96 14.73
C SER A 68 15.75 -12.66 15.17
N ALA A 69 14.78 -13.46 14.70
CA ALA A 69 13.35 -13.26 14.94
C ALA A 69 12.94 -11.80 14.67
N THR A 70 13.21 -11.34 13.45
CA THR A 70 12.92 -9.96 13.04
C THR A 70 11.41 -9.73 12.98
N ILE A 71 10.93 -8.59 13.50
CA ILE A 71 9.51 -8.23 13.39
C ILE A 71 9.20 -7.88 11.95
N ILE A 72 8.34 -8.68 11.31
CA ILE A 72 7.86 -8.47 9.93
C ILE A 72 6.49 -7.84 9.85
N ALA A 73 5.71 -7.88 10.95
CA ALA A 73 4.43 -7.19 11.02
C ALA A 73 4.04 -6.87 12.47
N THR A 74 3.24 -5.82 12.63
CA THR A 74 2.48 -5.56 13.85
C THR A 74 1.01 -5.39 13.51
N ARG A 75 0.11 -5.77 14.44
CA ARG A 75 -1.33 -5.52 14.36
C ARG A 75 -1.82 -4.96 15.68
N ASP A 76 -2.40 -3.78 15.65
CA ASP A 76 -2.96 -3.11 16.84
C ASP A 76 -4.47 -3.30 16.89
N PHE A 77 -4.92 -4.09 17.86
CA PHE A 77 -6.33 -4.39 18.14
C PHE A 77 -6.91 -3.54 19.28
N SER A 78 -6.24 -2.46 19.68
CA SER A 78 -6.64 -1.65 20.86
C SER A 78 -8.04 -1.05 20.76
N LYS A 79 -8.62 -0.95 19.54
CA LYS A 79 -10.01 -0.51 19.36
C LYS A 79 -11.05 -1.49 19.91
N GLY A 80 -10.74 -2.78 20.01
CA GLY A 80 -11.65 -3.80 20.53
C GLY A 80 -12.86 -4.13 19.66
N ASP A 81 -12.95 -3.57 18.43
CA ASP A 81 -14.07 -3.77 17.49
C ASP A 81 -13.83 -4.95 16.51
N GLY A 82 -12.77 -5.74 16.73
CA GLY A 82 -12.35 -6.83 15.87
C GLY A 82 -11.56 -6.39 14.63
N SER A 83 -11.40 -5.08 14.40
CA SER A 83 -10.48 -4.55 13.41
C SER A 83 -9.09 -4.36 14.02
N CYS A 84 -8.06 -4.24 13.16
CA CYS A 84 -6.74 -3.85 13.61
C CYS A 84 -6.09 -2.86 12.62
N TYR A 85 -5.13 -2.08 13.13
CA TYR A 85 -4.21 -1.32 12.29
C TYR A 85 -2.94 -2.15 12.12
N ALA A 86 -2.61 -2.48 10.87
CA ALA A 86 -1.48 -3.33 10.54
C ALA A 86 -0.33 -2.50 9.97
N ASN A 87 0.90 -2.81 10.41
CA ASN A 87 2.13 -2.35 9.81
C ASN A 87 2.92 -3.57 9.35
N PHE A 88 3.52 -3.50 8.16
CA PHE A 88 4.40 -4.52 7.61
C PHE A 88 5.80 -3.95 7.43
N TYR A 89 6.81 -4.77 7.68
CA TYR A 89 8.22 -4.37 7.66
C TYR A 89 9.04 -5.36 6.82
N ASP A 90 10.13 -4.88 6.24
CA ASP A 90 11.17 -5.72 5.66
C ASP A 90 12.07 -6.30 6.77
N GLN A 91 13.03 -7.15 6.40
CA GLN A 91 13.97 -7.77 7.34
C GLN A 91 14.95 -6.78 7.99
N LYS A 92 15.07 -5.56 7.48
CA LYS A 92 15.87 -4.48 8.06
C LYS A 92 15.05 -3.58 8.99
N GLY A 93 13.74 -3.84 9.14
CA GLY A 93 12.81 -3.07 9.95
C GLY A 93 12.27 -1.82 9.28
N ASN A 94 12.49 -1.63 7.97
CA ASN A 94 11.86 -0.54 7.23
C ASN A 94 10.39 -0.86 7.00
N LYS A 95 9.51 0.15 7.17
CA LYS A 95 8.09 -0.01 6.91
C LYS A 95 7.84 -0.17 5.40
N VAL A 96 7.16 -1.26 5.02
CA VAL A 96 6.78 -1.59 3.64
C VAL A 96 5.38 -1.12 3.34
N SER A 97 4.44 -1.33 4.29
CA SER A 97 3.05 -0.90 4.12
C SER A 97 2.33 -0.78 5.46
N GLU A 98 1.22 -0.03 5.45
CA GLU A 98 0.35 0.09 6.62
C GLU A 98 -1.10 0.38 6.22
N GLY A 99 -2.03 -0.03 7.08
CA GLY A 99 -3.45 0.24 6.90
C GLY A 99 -4.35 -0.53 7.85
N LYS A 100 -5.64 -0.26 7.78
CA LYS A 100 -6.65 -0.94 8.58
C LYS A 100 -7.02 -2.28 7.96
N LEU A 101 -7.16 -3.31 8.79
CA LEU A 101 -7.75 -4.60 8.44
C LEU A 101 -9.08 -4.79 9.17
N VAL A 102 -10.10 -5.25 8.45
CA VAL A 102 -11.38 -5.73 8.99
C VAL A 102 -11.59 -7.15 8.46
N ASN A 103 -11.81 -8.11 9.34
CA ASN A 103 -11.90 -9.53 8.98
C ASN A 103 -10.70 -10.01 8.12
N LYS A 104 -9.50 -9.51 8.43
CA LYS A 104 -8.24 -9.79 7.70
C LYS A 104 -8.17 -9.21 6.27
N LEU A 105 -9.16 -8.43 5.85
CA LEU A 105 -9.20 -7.76 4.54
C LEU A 105 -8.83 -6.28 4.70
N PRO A 106 -8.10 -5.68 3.76
CA PRO A 106 -7.84 -4.25 3.72
C PRO A 106 -9.14 -3.44 3.72
N GLU A 107 -9.17 -2.35 4.51
CA GLU A 107 -10.29 -1.43 4.61
C GLU A 107 -9.81 0.01 4.77
N GLY A 108 -10.39 0.95 4.01
CA GLY A 108 -10.01 2.36 4.02
C GLY A 108 -8.65 2.62 3.37
N ALA A 109 -7.96 3.65 3.84
CA ALA A 109 -6.67 4.07 3.28
C ALA A 109 -5.54 3.11 3.65
N TRP A 110 -4.78 2.72 2.64
CA TRP A 110 -3.55 1.95 2.75
C TRP A 110 -2.40 2.73 2.15
N LYS A 111 -1.22 2.63 2.79
CA LYS A 111 0.01 3.26 2.35
C LYS A 111 1.06 2.21 2.09
N TYR A 112 1.78 2.35 0.99
CA TYR A 112 2.93 1.55 0.61
C TYR A 112 4.15 2.46 0.47
N TYR A 113 5.32 1.99 0.84
CA TYR A 113 6.54 2.78 0.88
C TYR A 113 7.57 2.29 -0.14
N HIS A 114 8.39 3.18 -0.64
CA HIS A 114 9.52 2.79 -1.48
C HIS A 114 10.51 1.94 -0.68
N PHE A 115 11.17 1.01 -1.36
CA PHE A 115 12.16 0.11 -0.78
C PHE A 115 13.21 0.90 0.00
N GLU A 116 13.47 0.49 1.26
CA GLU A 116 14.39 1.13 2.20
C GLU A 116 14.18 2.64 2.38
N SER A 117 12.93 3.11 2.32
CA SER A 117 12.58 4.53 2.39
C SER A 117 11.34 4.75 3.26
N LYS A 118 11.22 5.97 3.78
CA LYS A 118 10.00 6.45 4.44
C LYS A 118 9.04 7.17 3.48
N GLN A 119 9.45 7.32 2.21
CA GLN A 119 8.64 8.00 1.20
C GLN A 119 7.56 7.08 0.65
N LEU A 120 6.38 7.63 0.42
CA LEU A 120 5.26 6.89 -0.15
C LEU A 120 5.58 6.48 -1.58
N MET A 121 5.36 5.18 -1.87
CA MET A 121 5.32 4.63 -3.22
C MET A 121 3.89 4.67 -3.76
N SER A 122 2.89 4.30 -2.94
CA SER A 122 1.49 4.44 -3.33
C SER A 122 0.57 4.67 -2.12
N GLN A 123 -0.56 5.29 -2.41
CA GLN A 123 -1.72 5.40 -1.53
C GLN A 123 -2.92 4.80 -2.24
N GLU A 124 -3.61 3.91 -1.56
CA GLU A 124 -4.71 3.12 -2.09
C GLU A 124 -5.87 3.15 -1.12
N PHE A 125 -7.10 3.01 -1.63
CA PHE A 125 -8.29 2.90 -0.81
C PHE A 125 -8.96 1.56 -1.07
N TYR A 126 -9.38 0.91 0.00
CA TYR A 126 -9.99 -0.40 -0.05
C TYR A 126 -11.37 -0.39 0.60
N LYS A 127 -12.28 -1.17 0.03
CA LYS A 127 -13.56 -1.53 0.63
C LYS A 127 -13.71 -3.04 0.56
N SER A 128 -13.79 -3.68 1.72
CA SER A 128 -13.89 -5.14 1.84
C SER A 128 -12.82 -5.88 1.01
N GLY A 129 -11.57 -5.41 1.07
CA GLY A 129 -10.42 -6.00 0.38
C GLY A 129 -10.28 -5.67 -1.11
N LYS A 130 -11.19 -4.87 -1.68
CA LYS A 130 -11.14 -4.47 -3.10
C LYS A 130 -10.76 -3.00 -3.21
N LEU A 131 -9.93 -2.64 -4.20
CA LEU A 131 -9.62 -1.24 -4.51
C LEU A 131 -10.90 -0.46 -4.82
N GLU A 132 -11.03 0.71 -4.19
CA GLU A 132 -12.17 1.61 -4.33
C GLU A 132 -11.69 3.07 -4.33
N GLY A 133 -12.19 3.91 -5.25
CA GLY A 133 -11.73 5.30 -5.34
C GLY A 133 -10.40 5.46 -6.05
N THR A 134 -9.66 6.53 -5.75
CA THR A 134 -8.44 6.90 -6.45
C THR A 134 -7.22 6.24 -5.81
N ARG A 135 -6.49 5.43 -6.59
CA ARG A 135 -5.12 5.00 -6.28
C ARG A 135 -4.15 6.07 -6.79
N LYS A 136 -3.19 6.46 -5.95
CA LYS A 136 -2.08 7.36 -6.31
C LYS A 136 -0.76 6.61 -6.20
N VAL A 137 0.11 6.76 -7.20
CA VAL A 137 1.49 6.30 -7.18
C VAL A 137 2.41 7.51 -7.19
N PHE A 138 3.53 7.43 -6.51
CA PHE A 138 4.48 8.53 -6.34
C PHE A 138 5.88 8.11 -6.78
N TYR A 139 6.61 9.00 -7.36
CA TYR A 139 8.05 8.92 -7.51
C TYR A 139 8.75 9.05 -6.15
N LYS A 140 10.06 8.74 -6.09
CA LYS A 140 10.82 8.79 -4.84
C LYS A 140 10.91 10.19 -4.22
N ASP A 141 10.78 11.25 -5.01
CA ASP A 141 10.75 12.64 -4.55
C ASP A 141 9.38 13.09 -4.00
N GLY A 142 8.36 12.23 -4.15
CA GLY A 142 6.98 12.49 -3.73
C GLY A 142 6.10 13.10 -4.83
N THR A 143 6.64 13.36 -6.02
CA THR A 143 5.86 13.78 -7.20
C THR A 143 4.90 12.65 -7.61
N ILE A 144 3.68 13.00 -7.98
CA ILE A 144 2.68 12.02 -8.45
C ILE A 144 3.14 11.44 -9.78
N ALA A 145 3.20 10.10 -9.87
CA ALA A 145 3.49 9.35 -11.07
C ALA A 145 2.21 8.88 -11.79
N GLU A 146 1.20 8.45 -11.01
CA GLU A 146 -0.07 7.95 -11.55
C GLU A 146 -1.23 8.27 -10.60
N GLU A 147 -2.37 8.63 -11.16
CA GLU A 147 -3.67 8.66 -10.48
C GLU A 147 -4.66 7.84 -11.30
N THR A 148 -5.22 6.78 -10.71
CA THR A 148 -6.17 5.89 -11.39
C THR A 148 -7.35 5.59 -10.49
N ASN A 149 -8.57 5.73 -11.02
CA ASN A 149 -9.79 5.43 -10.31
C ASN A 149 -10.18 3.96 -10.42
N TYR A 150 -10.65 3.42 -9.31
CA TYR A 150 -11.11 2.05 -9.17
C TYR A 150 -12.52 1.98 -8.58
N LYS A 151 -13.28 0.99 -9.00
CA LYS A 151 -14.56 0.60 -8.42
C LYS A 151 -14.58 -0.91 -8.26
N SER A 152 -14.74 -1.38 -7.01
CA SER A 152 -14.78 -2.82 -6.68
C SER A 152 -13.58 -3.63 -7.23
N GLY A 153 -12.38 -3.01 -7.26
CA GLY A 153 -11.13 -3.61 -7.73
C GLY A 153 -10.87 -3.49 -9.24
N ILE A 154 -11.78 -2.89 -10.00
CA ILE A 154 -11.67 -2.73 -11.46
C ILE A 154 -11.42 -1.26 -11.78
N LYS A 155 -10.55 -0.96 -12.77
CA LYS A 155 -10.34 0.42 -13.24
C LYS A 155 -11.65 0.99 -13.80
N GLU A 156 -12.07 2.14 -13.27
CA GLU A 156 -13.33 2.79 -13.62
C GLU A 156 -13.20 4.30 -13.52
N GLY A 157 -13.44 5.05 -14.60
CA GLY A 157 -13.26 6.50 -14.65
C GLY A 157 -11.86 6.92 -15.06
N ASN A 158 -11.38 8.05 -14.55
CA ASN A 158 -10.15 8.70 -15.02
C ASN A 158 -8.89 7.96 -14.56
N SER A 159 -7.89 7.95 -15.45
CA SER A 159 -6.51 7.58 -15.18
C SER A 159 -5.58 8.61 -15.82
N LYS A 160 -4.54 9.03 -15.09
CA LYS A 160 -3.55 10.01 -15.52
C LYS A 160 -2.17 9.52 -15.11
N THR A 161 -1.21 9.69 -16.01
CA THR A 161 0.21 9.40 -15.80
C THR A 161 1.01 10.69 -15.93
N TYR A 162 1.99 10.86 -15.06
CA TYR A 162 2.84 12.06 -15.00
C TYR A 162 4.32 11.70 -15.09
N SER A 163 5.13 12.60 -15.59
CA SER A 163 6.59 12.50 -15.56
C SER A 163 7.15 12.81 -14.16
N GLU A 164 8.44 12.50 -13.93
CA GLU A 164 9.15 12.90 -12.70
C GLU A 164 9.14 14.42 -12.46
N LYS A 165 8.95 15.22 -13.51
CA LYS A 165 8.80 16.68 -13.42
C LYS A 165 7.35 17.12 -13.13
N GLY A 166 6.42 16.17 -12.90
CA GLY A 166 5.00 16.43 -12.65
C GLY A 166 4.19 16.83 -13.88
N GLN A 167 4.74 16.68 -15.10
CA GLN A 167 4.04 16.99 -16.34
C GLN A 167 3.14 15.83 -16.74
N LEU A 168 1.91 16.10 -17.18
CA LEU A 168 0.99 15.08 -17.67
C LEU A 168 1.57 14.43 -18.93
N ILE A 169 1.66 13.10 -18.94
CA ILE A 169 2.11 12.27 -20.07
C ILE A 169 0.93 11.73 -20.83
N ASP A 170 -0.06 11.19 -20.12
CA ASP A 170 -1.29 10.69 -20.72
C ASP A 170 -2.49 10.80 -19.77
N SER A 171 -3.67 10.79 -20.37
CA SER A 171 -4.92 10.65 -19.64
C SER A 171 -5.88 9.74 -20.41
N HIS A 172 -6.55 8.85 -19.68
CA HIS A 172 -7.48 7.86 -20.20
C HIS A 172 -8.76 7.82 -19.37
N ILE A 173 -9.83 7.36 -20.01
CA ILE A 173 -11.07 7.01 -19.32
C ILE A 173 -11.21 5.49 -19.38
N TYR A 174 -11.46 4.85 -18.23
CA TYR A 174 -11.75 3.44 -18.12
C TYR A 174 -13.21 3.19 -17.83
N LYS A 175 -13.75 2.13 -18.40
CA LYS A 175 -15.05 1.55 -18.07
C LYS A 175 -14.91 0.04 -18.03
N ASN A 176 -15.30 -0.59 -16.92
CA ASN A 176 -15.16 -2.03 -16.71
C ASN A 176 -13.73 -2.56 -17.01
N GLY A 177 -12.69 -1.83 -16.64
CA GLY A 177 -11.29 -2.20 -16.82
C GLY A 177 -10.71 -1.98 -18.22
N GLN A 178 -11.48 -1.49 -19.18
CA GLN A 178 -11.05 -1.22 -20.55
C GLN A 178 -11.06 0.28 -20.83
N TYR A 179 -10.22 0.74 -21.76
CA TYR A 179 -10.31 2.11 -22.27
C TYR A 179 -11.67 2.34 -22.91
N ASP A 180 -12.42 3.35 -22.45
CA ASP A 180 -13.74 3.71 -22.98
C ASP A 180 -13.95 5.21 -22.77
N GLY A 181 -13.74 5.99 -23.83
CA GLY A 181 -13.77 7.44 -23.79
C GLY A 181 -12.51 8.08 -24.39
N ILE A 182 -12.33 9.38 -24.11
CA ILE A 182 -11.21 10.17 -24.61
C ILE A 182 -9.90 9.68 -24.00
N ALA A 183 -8.88 9.55 -24.88
CA ALA A 183 -7.49 9.35 -24.49
C ALA A 183 -6.64 10.48 -25.08
N SER A 184 -5.89 11.19 -24.25
CA SER A 184 -5.00 12.27 -24.63
C SER A 184 -3.57 11.93 -24.23
N TYR A 185 -2.62 12.28 -25.09
CA TYR A 185 -1.20 12.01 -24.89
C TYR A 185 -0.39 13.30 -25.06
N TYR A 186 0.68 13.45 -24.29
CA TYR A 186 1.45 14.68 -24.18
C TYR A 186 2.95 14.37 -24.31
N ASP A 187 3.71 15.36 -24.76
CA ASP A 187 5.17 15.30 -24.78
C ASP A 187 5.79 15.56 -23.41
N GLY A 188 7.12 15.44 -23.30
CA GLY A 188 7.86 15.72 -22.06
C GLY A 188 7.82 17.19 -21.61
N LEU A 189 7.24 18.10 -22.38
CA LEU A 189 7.02 19.51 -22.05
C LEU A 189 5.55 19.79 -21.64
N GLY A 190 4.67 18.78 -21.71
CA GLY A 190 3.24 18.90 -21.39
C GLY A 190 2.38 19.40 -22.56
N ASN A 191 2.91 19.49 -23.79
CA ASN A 191 2.10 19.81 -24.96
C ASN A 191 1.35 18.57 -25.44
N LYS A 192 0.06 18.73 -25.78
CA LYS A 192 -0.70 17.63 -26.36
C LYS A 192 -0.13 17.24 -27.72
N ILE A 193 0.11 15.94 -27.93
CA ILE A 193 0.66 15.37 -29.17
C ILE A 193 -0.40 14.65 -30.00
N TYR A 194 -1.28 13.88 -29.35
CA TYR A 194 -2.43 13.29 -30.03
C TYR A 194 -3.57 12.97 -29.07
N GLU A 195 -4.77 12.84 -29.61
CA GLU A 195 -5.99 12.57 -28.88
C GLU A 195 -6.98 11.81 -29.75
N GLY A 196 -7.75 10.94 -29.14
CA GLY A 196 -8.84 10.23 -29.80
C GLY A 196 -9.71 9.46 -28.81
N ASN A 197 -10.61 8.66 -29.36
CA ASN A 197 -11.56 7.91 -28.55
C ASN A 197 -11.28 6.40 -28.57
N TYR A 198 -11.57 5.77 -27.44
CA TYR A 198 -11.70 4.33 -27.30
C TYR A 198 -13.15 3.95 -26.99
N VAL A 199 -13.56 2.79 -27.45
CA VAL A 199 -14.78 2.09 -27.04
C VAL A 199 -14.42 0.62 -26.84
N ASN A 200 -14.68 0.10 -25.62
CA ASN A 200 -14.36 -1.27 -25.24
C ASN A 200 -12.90 -1.67 -25.60
N GLY A 201 -11.94 -0.83 -25.28
CA GLY A 201 -10.51 -1.04 -25.49
C GLY A 201 -10.04 -0.87 -26.96
N LYS A 202 -10.91 -0.54 -27.90
CA LYS A 202 -10.56 -0.36 -29.31
C LYS A 202 -10.60 1.11 -29.69
N ARG A 203 -9.59 1.57 -30.48
CA ARG A 203 -9.60 2.92 -31.05
C ARG A 203 -10.76 3.06 -32.03
N VAL A 204 -11.51 4.17 -31.90
CA VAL A 204 -12.68 4.46 -32.77
C VAL A 204 -12.64 5.90 -33.28
N GLY A 205 -13.45 6.19 -34.29
CA GLY A 205 -13.63 7.55 -34.81
C GLY A 205 -12.37 8.16 -35.41
N SER A 206 -12.21 9.45 -35.15
CA SER A 206 -11.08 10.26 -35.64
C SER A 206 -10.07 10.47 -34.52
N TRP A 207 -8.79 10.41 -34.89
CA TRP A 207 -7.65 10.72 -34.04
C TRP A 207 -6.96 11.96 -34.56
N LYS A 208 -6.67 12.91 -33.66
CA LYS A 208 -6.09 14.20 -33.93
C LYS A 208 -4.64 14.23 -33.47
N PHE A 209 -3.74 14.76 -34.32
CA PHE A 209 -2.36 15.06 -33.97
C PHE A 209 -2.20 16.56 -33.80
N PHE A 210 -1.40 16.96 -32.85
CA PHE A 210 -1.21 18.34 -32.46
C PHE A 210 0.25 18.76 -32.56
N GLU A 211 0.46 20.03 -32.79
CA GLU A 211 1.72 20.73 -32.71
C GLU A 211 1.45 22.12 -32.13
N LYS A 212 2.17 22.49 -31.07
CA LYS A 212 1.95 23.77 -30.35
C LYS A 212 0.47 24.01 -30.04
N ASN A 213 -0.22 22.95 -29.59
CA ASN A 213 -1.66 22.91 -29.24
C ASN A 213 -2.62 23.18 -30.43
N LYS A 214 -2.14 23.13 -31.65
CA LYS A 214 -2.98 23.22 -32.86
C LYS A 214 -3.11 21.86 -33.52
N VAL A 215 -4.30 21.51 -34.00
CA VAL A 215 -4.52 20.29 -34.78
C VAL A 215 -3.80 20.44 -36.13
N ILE A 216 -2.85 19.56 -36.38
CA ILE A 216 -2.09 19.54 -37.66
C ILE A 216 -2.56 18.41 -38.58
N LYS A 217 -3.19 17.38 -38.00
CA LYS A 217 -3.71 16.25 -38.76
C LYS A 217 -4.84 15.56 -38.05
N GLU A 218 -5.77 15.01 -38.80
CA GLU A 218 -6.85 14.15 -38.36
C GLU A 218 -6.91 12.90 -39.21
N VAL A 219 -6.98 11.72 -38.59
CA VAL A 219 -7.01 10.42 -39.29
C VAL A 219 -8.04 9.50 -38.66
N LYS A 220 -8.60 8.58 -39.43
CA LYS A 220 -9.45 7.51 -38.90
C LYS A 220 -8.63 6.57 -38.02
N ALA A 221 -9.23 5.99 -36.99
CA ALA A 221 -8.59 5.09 -36.03
C ALA A 221 -7.80 3.94 -36.69
N ALA A 222 -8.30 3.38 -37.80
CA ALA A 222 -7.64 2.32 -38.57
C ALA A 222 -6.28 2.73 -39.17
N LYS A 223 -6.05 4.04 -39.41
CA LYS A 223 -4.81 4.58 -39.94
C LYS A 223 -3.90 5.20 -38.87
N PHE A 224 -4.34 5.26 -37.61
CA PHE A 224 -3.62 5.93 -36.54
C PHE A 224 -2.19 5.40 -36.36
N GLY A 225 -1.99 4.07 -36.31
CA GLY A 225 -0.66 3.50 -36.10
C GLY A 225 0.35 3.87 -37.19
N GLN A 226 -0.08 3.88 -38.45
CA GLN A 226 0.79 4.30 -39.59
C GLN A 226 1.14 5.78 -39.46
N GLU A 227 0.19 6.61 -39.06
CA GLU A 227 0.42 8.05 -38.95
C GLU A 227 1.28 8.38 -37.73
N LEU A 228 1.12 7.65 -36.62
CA LEU A 228 1.96 7.81 -35.43
C LEU A 228 3.45 7.58 -35.75
N ILE A 229 3.78 6.52 -36.50
CA ILE A 229 5.16 6.24 -36.93
C ILE A 229 5.73 7.43 -37.73
N LYS A 230 4.97 8.00 -38.66
CA LYS A 230 5.42 9.15 -39.42
C LYS A 230 5.62 10.41 -38.56
N TYR A 231 4.72 10.61 -37.60
CA TYR A 231 4.81 11.72 -36.65
C TYR A 231 6.06 11.62 -35.77
N GLU A 232 6.36 10.44 -35.24
CA GLU A 232 7.55 10.19 -34.42
C GLU A 232 8.85 10.34 -35.26
N GLN A 233 8.89 9.82 -36.47
CA GLN A 233 10.05 9.97 -37.37
C GLN A 233 10.35 11.43 -37.67
N ARG A 234 9.33 12.25 -38.01
CA ARG A 234 9.50 13.68 -38.28
C ARG A 234 10.07 14.41 -37.07
N ASN A 235 9.55 14.14 -35.83
CA ASN A 235 10.04 14.78 -34.63
C ASN A 235 11.47 14.37 -34.29
N ALA A 236 11.88 13.13 -34.56
CA ALA A 236 13.25 12.68 -34.38
C ALA A 236 14.23 13.38 -35.33
N GLU A 237 13.83 13.62 -36.58
CA GLU A 237 14.64 14.36 -37.57
C GLU A 237 14.80 15.85 -37.23
N GLU A 238 13.78 16.47 -36.59
CA GLU A 238 13.88 17.86 -36.12
C GLU A 238 14.86 18.02 -34.98
N VAL A 239 14.88 17.06 -34.03
CA VAL A 239 15.81 17.07 -32.87
C VAL A 239 17.26 16.90 -33.32
N THR A 240 17.53 16.17 -34.41
CA THR A 240 18.89 15.96 -34.92
C THR A 240 19.45 17.15 -35.75
N LYS A 241 18.59 18.12 -36.08
CA LYS A 241 18.98 19.34 -36.88
C LYS A 241 19.22 20.57 -35.98
N THR A 242 18.95 20.49 -34.67
CA THR A 242 19.19 21.54 -33.70
C THR A 242 20.39 21.23 -32.82
#